data_fc1a1a4d02540ea36737f226d31fb0cd
#
_entry.id   fc1a1a4d02540ea36737f226d31fb0cd
#
_cell.length_a   1.000
_cell.length_b   1.000
_cell.length_c   1.000
_cell.angle_alpha   90.00
_cell.angle_beta   90.00
_cell.angle_gamma   90.00
#
_symmetry.space_group_name_H-M   'P 1'
#
loop_
_entity.id
_entity.type
_entity.pdbx_description
1 polymer ?
#
loop_
_entity_poly.entity_id
_entity_poly.type
_entity_poly.pdbx_seq_one_letter_code
_entity_poly.pdbx_strand_id
1 'polypeptide(L)'
;MITNQDITIFNIRLDKKTRREVFIPTNISEVSFVDTRSSGGSASEREENLHFRIRIPVNARVQDSRTYISEDKYKLLDDEEAKKHWTLQKGCYIITGTIFYNGEWKFDDFDFSSGVITSSRIRDFLDLFKYDRDIVHVTEYADNTRRGSDAVKHWRVGGA
;
A
#
# COMPACT_ATOMS: atom_id res chain seq x y z
N MET A 1 -14.67 -0.84 14.25
CA MET A 1 -13.27 -1.13 13.92
C MET A 1 -12.38 -0.08 14.55
N ILE A 2 -11.37 -0.51 15.26
CA ILE A 2 -10.40 0.40 15.87
C ILE A 2 -9.28 0.67 14.87
N THR A 3 -9.05 1.94 14.55
CA THR A 3 -8.00 2.35 13.64
C THR A 3 -6.84 2.97 14.41
N ASN A 4 -5.62 2.69 14.00
CA ASN A 4 -4.43 3.05 14.77
C ASN A 4 -3.25 3.55 13.90
N GLN A 5 -3.38 3.56 12.59
CA GLN A 5 -2.22 3.82 11.74
C GLN A 5 -2.63 4.43 10.41
N ASP A 6 -1.79 5.31 9.88
CA ASP A 6 -1.83 5.71 8.48
C ASP A 6 -0.86 4.86 7.69
N ILE A 7 -1.15 4.64 6.42
CA ILE A 7 -0.30 3.85 5.54
C ILE A 7 -0.14 4.52 4.18
N THR A 8 0.86 4.06 3.43
CA THR A 8 1.02 4.35 2.01
C THR A 8 1.08 3.03 1.27
N ILE A 9 0.20 2.84 0.29
CA ILE A 9 0.23 1.66 -0.58
C ILE A 9 0.88 2.02 -1.91
N PHE A 10 1.77 1.15 -2.38
CA PHE A 10 2.49 1.31 -3.65
C PHE A 10 1.92 0.33 -4.64
N ASN A 11 1.00 0.78 -5.49
CA ASN A 11 0.39 -0.07 -6.51
C ASN A 11 1.29 -0.22 -7.72
N ILE A 12 1.34 -1.44 -8.23
CA ILE A 12 2.16 -1.82 -9.38
C ILE A 12 1.33 -1.69 -10.65
N ARG A 13 1.91 -1.09 -11.67
CA ARG A 13 1.31 -1.09 -13.00
C ARG A 13 2.36 -0.98 -14.08
N LEU A 14 2.00 -1.41 -15.28
CA LEU A 14 2.79 -1.14 -16.46
C LEU A 14 2.40 0.24 -16.99
N ASP A 15 3.33 1.19 -16.99
CA ASP A 15 3.12 2.51 -17.55
C ASP A 15 3.03 2.40 -19.08
N LYS A 16 1.89 2.81 -19.64
CA LYS A 16 1.62 2.63 -21.07
C LYS A 16 2.51 3.51 -21.96
N LYS A 17 2.90 4.66 -21.44
CA LYS A 17 3.73 5.62 -22.18
C LYS A 17 5.17 5.15 -22.31
N THR A 18 5.76 4.70 -21.17
CA THR A 18 7.17 4.28 -21.13
C THR A 18 7.34 2.78 -21.31
N ARG A 19 6.25 2.01 -21.17
CA ARG A 19 6.24 0.53 -21.17
C ARG A 19 7.10 -0.08 -20.07
N ARG A 20 7.30 0.64 -18.97
CA ARG A 20 8.05 0.19 -17.82
C ARG A 20 7.11 -0.04 -16.64
N GLU A 21 7.47 -1.00 -15.79
CA GLU A 21 6.75 -1.23 -14.55
C GLU A 21 7.06 -0.08 -13.58
N VAL A 22 6.01 0.45 -12.98
CA VAL A 22 6.10 1.56 -12.04
C VAL A 22 5.26 1.26 -10.80
N PHE A 23 5.56 1.98 -9.71
CA PHE A 23 4.78 1.97 -8.48
C PHE A 23 4.15 3.34 -8.30
N ILE A 24 2.86 3.35 -7.99
CA ILE A 24 2.12 4.59 -7.70
C ILE A 24 1.75 4.59 -6.22
N PRO A 25 2.30 5.51 -5.42
CA PRO A 25 1.97 5.60 -4.00
C PRO A 25 0.63 6.29 -3.78
N THR A 26 -0.16 5.77 -2.84
CA THR A 26 -1.41 6.36 -2.38
C THR A 26 -1.42 6.36 -0.86
N ASN A 27 -1.58 7.53 -0.25
CA ASN A 27 -1.71 7.66 1.19
C ASN A 27 -3.14 7.34 1.63
N ILE A 28 -3.29 6.50 2.65
CA ILE A 28 -4.58 6.12 3.24
C ILE A 28 -4.48 6.30 4.74
N SER A 29 -5.41 7.08 5.30
CA SER A 29 -5.41 7.41 6.72
C SER A 29 -6.39 6.55 7.50
N GLU A 30 -6.05 6.30 8.77
CA GLU A 30 -6.92 5.65 9.74
C GLU A 30 -7.30 4.22 9.33
N VAL A 31 -6.29 3.37 9.20
CA VAL A 31 -6.47 1.93 8.99
C VAL A 31 -6.17 1.17 10.29
N SER A 32 -6.63 -0.07 10.37
CA SER A 32 -6.26 -0.99 11.45
C SER A 32 -5.02 -1.77 11.02
N PHE A 33 -3.93 -1.60 11.75
CA PHE A 33 -2.66 -2.25 11.46
C PHE A 33 -2.24 -3.10 12.66
N VAL A 34 -2.04 -4.40 12.42
CA VAL A 34 -1.67 -5.35 13.47
C VAL A 34 -0.44 -6.14 13.00
N ASP A 35 0.57 -6.14 13.87
CA ASP A 35 1.74 -6.99 13.74
C ASP A 35 1.47 -8.28 14.49
N THR A 36 1.40 -9.40 13.78
CA THR A 36 1.15 -10.70 14.39
C THR A 36 2.45 -11.51 14.39
N ARG A 37 2.80 -12.06 15.58
CA ARG A 37 3.94 -12.95 15.73
C ARG A 37 3.46 -14.25 16.30
N SER A 38 3.91 -15.40 15.74
CA SER A 38 3.60 -16.65 16.37
C SER A 38 4.40 -16.79 17.67
N SER A 39 3.76 -17.28 18.71
CA SER A 39 4.40 -17.59 19.98
C SER A 39 5.01 -19.00 19.93
N GLY A 40 6.24 -19.15 20.39
CA GLY A 40 6.96 -20.43 20.41
C GLY A 40 7.85 -20.63 19.19
N GLY A 41 8.79 -21.55 19.30
CA GLY A 41 9.78 -21.81 18.27
C GLY A 41 11.09 -21.04 18.44
N SER A 42 12.04 -21.28 17.56
CA SER A 42 13.32 -20.60 17.56
C SER A 42 13.20 -19.14 17.10
N ALA A 43 14.21 -18.34 17.33
CA ALA A 43 14.23 -16.95 16.87
C ALA A 43 14.06 -16.84 15.36
N SER A 44 14.66 -17.75 14.59
CA SER A 44 14.52 -17.77 13.14
C SER A 44 13.09 -18.13 12.69
N GLU A 45 12.44 -19.06 13.38
CA GLU A 45 11.03 -19.40 13.12
C GLU A 45 10.11 -18.23 13.45
N ARG A 46 10.42 -17.46 14.50
CA ARG A 46 9.64 -16.27 14.85
C ARG A 46 9.77 -15.18 13.77
N GLU A 47 10.93 -14.99 13.21
CA GLU A 47 11.15 -14.04 12.12
C GLU A 47 10.38 -14.48 10.87
N GLU A 48 10.40 -15.77 10.53
CA GLU A 48 9.66 -16.31 9.39
C GLU A 48 8.14 -16.20 9.58
N ASN A 49 7.67 -16.18 10.83
CA ASN A 49 6.26 -16.10 11.16
C ASN A 49 5.78 -14.67 11.46
N LEU A 50 6.61 -13.66 11.17
CA LEU A 50 6.18 -12.28 11.29
C LEU A 50 5.19 -11.96 10.18
N HIS A 51 3.96 -11.62 10.57
CA HIS A 51 2.90 -11.26 9.64
C HIS A 51 2.28 -9.94 10.04
N PHE A 52 1.91 -9.18 9.03
CA PHE A 52 1.14 -7.96 9.21
C PHE A 52 -0.28 -8.20 8.71
N ARG A 53 -1.23 -7.68 9.45
CA ARG A 53 -2.64 -7.70 9.07
C ARG A 53 -3.17 -6.28 9.05
N ILE A 54 -3.69 -5.87 7.91
CA ILE A 54 -4.19 -4.53 7.70
C ILE A 54 -5.66 -4.61 7.32
N ARG A 55 -6.49 -3.81 7.97
CA ARG A 55 -7.89 -3.63 7.59
C ARG A 55 -8.10 -2.18 7.24
N ILE A 56 -8.52 -1.95 6.00
CA ILE A 56 -8.78 -0.60 5.49
C ILE A 56 -10.28 -0.41 5.50
N PRO A 57 -10.82 0.45 6.39
CA PRO A 57 -12.26 0.70 6.42
C PRO A 57 -12.76 1.27 5.10
N VAL A 58 -13.98 0.92 4.72
CA VAL A 58 -14.59 1.40 3.48
C VAL A 58 -14.65 2.93 3.41
N ASN A 59 -14.73 3.60 4.58
CA ASN A 59 -14.77 5.06 4.69
C ASN A 59 -13.43 5.70 5.05
N ALA A 60 -12.33 4.97 4.92
CA ALA A 60 -10.99 5.53 5.16
C ALA A 60 -10.72 6.73 4.25
N ARG A 61 -9.97 7.69 4.76
CA ARG A 61 -9.56 8.84 3.95
C ARG A 61 -8.41 8.45 3.03
N VAL A 62 -8.64 8.63 1.75
CA VAL A 62 -7.66 8.30 0.71
C VAL A 62 -7.20 9.59 0.05
N GLN A 63 -5.91 9.68 -0.23
CA GLN A 63 -5.29 10.80 -0.92
C GLN A 63 -6.06 11.18 -2.18
N ASP A 64 -6.36 12.48 -2.34
CA ASP A 64 -7.06 13.04 -3.51
C ASP A 64 -8.40 12.36 -3.81
N SER A 65 -9.03 11.78 -2.77
CA SER A 65 -10.29 11.04 -2.90
C SER A 65 -10.24 9.92 -3.94
N ARG A 66 -9.07 9.31 -4.14
CA ARG A 66 -8.91 8.19 -5.04
C ARG A 66 -9.84 7.06 -4.63
N THR A 67 -10.44 6.40 -5.61
CA THR A 67 -11.40 5.33 -5.38
C THR A 67 -10.78 3.96 -5.65
N TYR A 68 -11.19 2.99 -4.83
CA TYR A 68 -10.77 1.60 -5.01
C TYR A 68 -11.43 1.01 -6.25
N ILE A 69 -10.63 0.29 -7.03
CA ILE A 69 -11.12 -0.59 -8.10
C ILE A 69 -10.37 -1.91 -8.02
N SER A 70 -10.95 -2.95 -8.62
CA SER A 70 -10.31 -4.26 -8.64
C SER A 70 -9.01 -4.24 -9.43
N GLU A 71 -8.12 -5.16 -9.13
CA GLU A 71 -6.83 -5.29 -9.82
C GLU A 71 -6.99 -5.42 -11.34
N ASP A 72 -7.96 -6.22 -11.78
CA ASP A 72 -8.20 -6.44 -13.22
C ASP A 72 -8.58 -5.15 -13.93
N LYS A 73 -9.44 -4.35 -13.32
CA LYS A 73 -9.85 -3.05 -13.87
C LYS A 73 -8.71 -2.05 -13.83
N TYR A 74 -7.92 -2.06 -12.75
CA TYR A 74 -6.81 -1.15 -12.60
C TYR A 74 -5.76 -1.31 -13.71
N LYS A 75 -5.49 -2.54 -14.11
CA LYS A 75 -4.55 -2.84 -15.20
C LYS A 75 -4.98 -2.27 -16.55
N LEU A 76 -6.27 -2.12 -16.76
CA LEU A 76 -6.83 -1.64 -18.02
C LEU A 76 -6.88 -0.12 -18.13
N LEU A 77 -6.67 0.60 -17.03
CA LEU A 77 -6.72 2.06 -17.03
C LEU A 77 -5.53 2.66 -17.79
N ASP A 78 -5.75 3.84 -18.37
CA ASP A 78 -4.62 4.62 -18.88
C ASP A 78 -3.85 5.25 -17.69
N ASP A 79 -2.69 5.86 -17.98
CA ASP A 79 -1.80 6.35 -16.95
C ASP A 79 -2.42 7.47 -16.11
N GLU A 80 -3.21 8.35 -16.73
CA GLU A 80 -3.88 9.44 -16.01
C GLU A 80 -5.03 8.94 -15.13
N GLU A 81 -5.83 8.02 -15.63
CA GLU A 81 -6.94 7.43 -14.85
C GLU A 81 -6.41 6.62 -13.67
N ALA A 82 -5.28 5.93 -13.83
CA ALA A 82 -4.70 5.14 -12.75
C ALA A 82 -4.35 6.00 -11.53
N LYS A 83 -4.04 7.27 -11.72
CA LYS A 83 -3.74 8.21 -10.62
C LYS A 83 -4.98 8.67 -9.85
N LYS A 84 -6.17 8.32 -10.32
CA LYS A 84 -7.44 8.62 -9.66
C LYS A 84 -8.00 7.45 -8.86
N HIS A 85 -7.32 6.32 -8.89
CA HIS A 85 -7.74 5.07 -8.26
C HIS A 85 -6.60 4.43 -7.49
N TRP A 86 -6.97 3.48 -6.63
CA TRP A 86 -6.03 2.59 -5.98
C TRP A 86 -6.59 1.18 -5.99
N THR A 87 -5.75 0.20 -5.75
CA THR A 87 -6.15 -1.20 -5.77
C THR A 87 -5.34 -2.02 -4.76
N LEU A 88 -5.71 -3.27 -4.62
CA LEU A 88 -4.97 -4.26 -3.85
C LEU A 88 -4.42 -5.31 -4.81
N GLN A 89 -3.16 -5.65 -4.63
CA GLN A 89 -2.43 -6.58 -5.49
C GLN A 89 -1.49 -7.43 -4.65
N LYS A 90 -1.32 -8.68 -5.04
CA LYS A 90 -0.21 -9.48 -4.50
C LYS A 90 1.10 -8.95 -5.08
N GLY A 91 2.10 -8.78 -4.22
CA GLY A 91 3.41 -8.28 -4.63
C GLY A 91 3.60 -6.78 -4.52
N CYS A 92 2.54 -6.00 -4.24
CA CYS A 92 2.71 -4.58 -3.94
C CYS A 92 3.26 -4.38 -2.53
N TYR A 93 3.64 -3.14 -2.21
CA TYR A 93 4.19 -2.80 -0.90
C TYR A 93 3.28 -1.83 -0.17
N ILE A 94 3.32 -1.91 1.16
CA ILE A 94 2.68 -0.96 2.05
C ILE A 94 3.70 -0.54 3.09
N ILE A 95 3.80 0.75 3.37
CA ILE A 95 4.60 1.25 4.49
C ILE A 95 3.69 1.91 5.51
N THR A 96 4.07 1.88 6.77
CA THR A 96 3.38 2.63 7.82
C THR A 96 3.69 4.11 7.68
N GLY A 97 2.69 4.95 7.95
CA GLY A 97 2.81 6.39 7.79
C GLY A 97 2.56 6.85 6.36
N THR A 98 2.41 8.15 6.20
CA THR A 98 2.15 8.77 4.89
C THR A 98 3.43 9.38 4.32
N ILE A 99 3.47 9.49 3.00
CA ILE A 99 4.49 10.27 2.30
C ILE A 99 3.92 11.66 2.10
N PHE A 100 4.61 12.68 2.63
CA PHE A 100 4.19 14.05 2.48
C PHE A 100 4.74 14.65 1.20
N TYR A 101 3.87 15.36 0.53
CA TYR A 101 4.18 16.04 -0.71
C TYR A 101 4.07 17.55 -0.49
N ASN A 102 5.19 18.23 -0.36
CA ASN A 102 5.24 19.68 -0.13
C ASN A 102 5.41 20.44 -1.45
N GLY A 103 4.53 20.21 -2.43
CA GLY A 103 4.61 20.90 -3.71
C GLY A 103 5.77 20.46 -4.60
N GLU A 104 6.86 20.03 -3.99
CA GLU A 104 7.97 19.39 -4.67
C GLU A 104 8.05 17.95 -4.19
N TRP A 105 7.68 17.04 -5.06
CA TRP A 105 7.66 15.61 -4.79
C TRP A 105 9.08 15.04 -4.77
N LYS A 106 9.92 15.57 -3.89
CA LYS A 106 11.30 15.13 -3.74
C LYS A 106 11.52 14.58 -2.33
N PHE A 107 12.14 13.45 -2.26
CA PHE A 107 12.54 12.84 -1.01
C PHE A 107 13.94 12.29 -1.22
N ASP A 108 14.95 12.92 -0.60
CA ASP A 108 16.35 12.62 -0.84
C ASP A 108 16.68 12.76 -2.34
N ASP A 109 17.18 11.69 -2.96
CA ASP A 109 17.50 11.64 -4.39
C ASP A 109 16.32 11.26 -5.27
N PHE A 110 15.13 11.13 -4.68
CA PHE A 110 13.93 10.68 -5.39
C PHE A 110 13.05 11.88 -5.74
N ASP A 111 12.73 12.01 -7.00
CA ASP A 111 11.81 13.01 -7.52
C ASP A 111 10.50 12.32 -7.93
N PHE A 112 9.40 12.68 -7.25
CA PHE A 112 8.07 12.12 -7.51
C PHE A 112 7.13 13.07 -8.22
N SER A 113 7.66 14.11 -8.86
CA SER A 113 6.81 15.08 -9.56
C SER A 113 5.90 14.42 -10.61
N SER A 114 6.32 13.28 -11.16
CA SER A 114 5.48 12.47 -12.05
C SER A 114 4.42 11.64 -11.34
N GLY A 115 4.49 11.52 -10.01
CA GLY A 115 3.59 10.68 -9.21
C GLY A 115 3.87 9.19 -9.30
N VAL A 116 5.01 8.78 -9.85
CA VAL A 116 5.38 7.37 -10.01
C VAL A 116 6.82 7.11 -9.60
N ILE A 117 7.07 5.87 -9.16
CA ILE A 117 8.42 5.37 -8.84
C ILE A 117 8.68 4.18 -9.75
N THR A 118 9.79 4.19 -10.47
CA THR A 118 10.14 3.05 -11.33
C THR A 118 10.46 1.82 -10.49
N SER A 119 10.16 0.64 -11.02
CA SER A 119 10.41 -0.62 -10.28
C SER A 119 11.89 -0.83 -10.00
N SER A 120 12.78 -0.30 -10.82
CA SER A 120 14.22 -0.37 -10.58
C SER A 120 14.67 0.45 -9.37
N ARG A 121 13.89 1.43 -8.94
CA ARG A 121 14.21 2.32 -7.82
C ARG A 121 13.41 2.07 -6.56
N ILE A 122 12.39 1.18 -6.60
CA ILE A 122 11.48 1.00 -5.47
C ILE A 122 12.21 0.49 -4.21
N ARG A 123 13.16 -0.40 -4.35
CA ARG A 123 13.91 -0.93 -3.19
C ARG A 123 14.75 0.14 -2.53
N ASP A 124 15.44 0.94 -3.31
CA ASP A 124 16.23 2.06 -2.79
C ASP A 124 15.34 3.06 -2.06
N PHE A 125 14.16 3.32 -2.60
CA PHE A 125 13.20 4.19 -1.96
C PHE A 125 12.68 3.61 -0.64
N LEU A 126 12.28 2.36 -0.62
CA LEU A 126 11.78 1.71 0.60
C LEU A 126 12.87 1.61 1.68
N ASP A 127 14.12 1.46 1.29
CA ASP A 127 15.25 1.41 2.21
C ASP A 127 15.42 2.70 3.03
N LEU A 128 14.93 3.84 2.53
CA LEU A 128 14.94 5.08 3.29
C LEU A 128 14.12 4.99 4.58
N PHE A 129 13.12 4.11 4.61
CA PHE A 129 12.16 3.99 5.70
C PHE A 129 12.34 2.75 6.57
N LYS A 130 13.26 1.86 6.23
CA LYS A 130 13.37 0.53 6.87
C LYS A 130 13.65 0.57 8.38
N TYR A 131 14.25 1.65 8.89
CA TYR A 131 14.55 1.79 10.32
C TYR A 131 13.41 2.47 11.09
N ASP A 132 12.58 3.26 10.43
CA ASP A 132 11.58 4.10 11.07
C ASP A 132 10.17 3.57 10.91
N ARG A 133 9.94 2.74 9.90
CA ARG A 133 8.60 2.29 9.51
C ARG A 133 8.60 0.81 9.18
N ASP A 134 7.44 0.19 9.36
CA ASP A 134 7.22 -1.16 8.88
C ASP A 134 6.99 -1.15 7.37
N ILE A 135 7.61 -2.09 6.69
CA ILE A 135 7.45 -2.29 5.25
C ILE A 135 6.81 -3.65 5.06
N VAL A 136 5.66 -3.68 4.41
CA VAL A 136 4.88 -4.90 4.20
C VAL A 136 4.88 -5.25 2.72
N HIS A 137 5.30 -6.46 2.40
CA HIS A 137 5.12 -7.03 1.08
C HIS A 137 3.81 -7.81 1.07
N VAL A 138 2.85 -7.37 0.28
CA VAL A 138 1.50 -7.93 0.27
C VAL A 138 1.51 -9.32 -0.34
N THR A 139 1.03 -10.30 0.42
CA THR A 139 0.94 -11.71 -0.02
C THR A 139 -0.50 -12.16 -0.25
N GLU A 140 -1.47 -11.49 0.41
CA GLU A 140 -2.88 -11.83 0.27
C GLU A 140 -3.76 -10.61 0.53
N TYR A 141 -4.94 -10.61 -0.05
CA TYR A 141 -5.95 -9.60 0.23
C TYR A 141 -7.35 -10.16 -0.01
N ALA A 142 -8.34 -9.50 0.59
CA ALA A 142 -9.75 -9.84 0.39
C ALA A 142 -10.61 -8.57 0.45
N ASP A 143 -11.63 -8.53 -0.39
CA ASP A 143 -12.61 -7.46 -0.40
C ASP A 143 -13.82 -7.89 0.45
N ASN A 144 -13.93 -7.31 1.64
CA ASN A 144 -15.04 -7.55 2.56
C ASN A 144 -15.97 -6.33 2.62
N THR A 145 -16.12 -5.60 1.52
CA THR A 145 -16.94 -4.39 1.48
C THR A 145 -18.37 -4.65 1.05
N ARG A 146 -18.71 -5.85 0.62
CA ARG A 146 -20.01 -6.19 0.03
C ARG A 146 -21.05 -6.65 1.03
N ARG A 147 -20.66 -6.95 2.26
CA ARG A 147 -21.56 -7.51 3.27
C ARG A 147 -21.40 -6.78 4.60
N GLY A 148 -22.49 -6.70 5.35
CA GLY A 148 -22.52 -6.08 6.66
C GLY A 148 -22.85 -4.59 6.61
N SER A 149 -22.78 -3.94 7.76
CA SER A 149 -22.94 -2.48 7.86
C SER A 149 -21.65 -1.77 7.46
N ASP A 150 -21.75 -0.48 7.13
CA ASP A 150 -20.56 0.30 6.74
C ASP A 150 -19.51 0.35 7.86
N ALA A 151 -19.92 0.20 9.11
CA ALA A 151 -19.01 0.16 10.25
C ALA A 151 -18.06 -1.05 10.23
N VAL A 152 -18.40 -2.15 9.55
CA VAL A 152 -17.60 -3.37 9.48
C VAL A 152 -17.06 -3.69 8.09
N LYS A 153 -17.51 -2.97 7.08
CA LYS A 153 -16.99 -3.15 5.72
C LYS A 153 -15.55 -2.68 5.62
N HIS A 154 -14.72 -3.51 5.04
CA HIS A 154 -13.29 -3.21 4.92
C HIS A 154 -12.62 -4.04 3.84
N TRP A 155 -11.44 -3.62 3.42
CA TRP A 155 -10.51 -4.44 2.67
C TRP A 155 -9.50 -5.02 3.66
N ARG A 156 -9.24 -6.32 3.55
CA ARG A 156 -8.26 -7.00 4.38
C ARG A 156 -7.00 -7.26 3.58
N VAL A 157 -5.85 -6.96 4.16
CA VAL A 157 -4.54 -7.18 3.53
C VAL A 157 -3.65 -7.92 4.51
N GLY A 158 -2.94 -8.91 4.01
CA GLY A 158 -1.93 -9.62 4.76
C GLY A 158 -0.60 -9.61 4.03
N GLY A 159 0.49 -9.64 4.80
CA GLY A 159 1.82 -9.65 4.23
C GLY A 159 2.92 -9.80 5.27
N ALA A 160 4.13 -9.80 4.80
CA ALA A 160 5.31 -9.98 5.64
C ALA A 160 6.39 -8.94 5.34
#